data_25ab0e724587323751df720f704a611b
#
_entry.id   25ab0e724587323751df720f704a611b
#
_cell.length_a   1.000
_cell.length_b   1.000
_cell.length_c   1.000
_cell.angle_alpha   90.00
_cell.angle_beta   90.00
_cell.angle_gamma   90.00
#
_symmetry.space_group_name_H-M   'P 1'
#
loop_
_entity.id
_entity.type
_entity.pdbx_description
1 polymer ?
#
loop_
_entity_poly.entity_id
_entity_poly.type
_entity_poly.pdbx_seq_one_letter_code
_entity_poly.pdbx_strand_id
1 'polypeptide(L)'
;MSDNRMNNKEAVKEQYSDSRNLNTRMSIHEKYSVNKQGFGNWIYGQYQLRDNMRILELGCGTGDMWTGRIDQLKPGSSLVLSDFSEGMVKEVRTKFSADPQVSFEQINIEEIPYEAESFDAVIANMMLYHVPRLHQGLAEVYRVLKKEGAFYCATFGENGIQRCLTRHLAGYGVSINVSGSFTLQNGGEILREHFSKVRRTDYMDALEVTDTQDLVEYIYSMASIGNLGNVTKDELYRCFDAAKDSRGIIHIPKEYGMFICEK
;
A
#
# COMPACT_ATOMS: atom_id res chain seq x y z
N MET A 1 -9.92 10.45 -22.28
CA MET A 1 -9.29 10.57 -20.95
C MET A 1 -9.61 9.27 -20.24
N SER A 2 -8.63 8.43 -19.95
CA SER A 2 -8.87 7.20 -19.20
C SER A 2 -9.31 7.59 -17.78
N ASP A 3 -10.47 7.12 -17.39
CA ASP A 3 -11.01 7.31 -16.04
C ASP A 3 -10.08 6.54 -15.08
N ASN A 4 -9.18 7.27 -14.42
CA ASN A 4 -8.21 6.67 -13.51
C ASN A 4 -8.90 6.39 -12.17
N ARG A 5 -9.53 5.22 -12.05
CA ARG A 5 -10.29 4.81 -10.87
C ARG A 5 -9.46 4.67 -9.60
N MET A 6 -8.12 4.53 -9.73
CA MET A 6 -7.25 4.34 -8.55
C MET A 6 -7.19 5.56 -7.62
N ASN A 7 -7.38 6.77 -8.17
CA ASN A 7 -7.41 8.02 -7.37
C ASN A 7 -8.77 8.72 -7.39
N ASN A 8 -9.81 8.01 -7.80
CA ASN A 8 -11.20 8.47 -7.66
C ASN A 8 -11.69 8.16 -6.23
N LYS A 9 -12.03 9.19 -5.45
CA LYS A 9 -12.41 9.07 -4.03
C LYS A 9 -13.57 8.10 -3.79
N GLU A 10 -14.57 8.07 -4.68
CA GLU A 10 -15.73 7.19 -4.55
C GLU A 10 -15.35 5.74 -4.83
N ALA A 11 -14.57 5.49 -5.90
CA ALA A 11 -14.07 4.16 -6.22
C ALA A 11 -13.14 3.61 -5.12
N VAL A 12 -12.28 4.44 -4.55
CA VAL A 12 -11.42 4.08 -3.42
C VAL A 12 -12.26 3.75 -2.17
N LYS A 13 -13.27 4.58 -1.86
CA LYS A 13 -14.17 4.32 -0.74
C LYS A 13 -14.95 3.02 -0.90
N GLU A 14 -15.45 2.72 -2.09
CA GLU A 14 -16.13 1.47 -2.41
C GLU A 14 -15.18 0.27 -2.30
N GLN A 15 -13.97 0.39 -2.86
CA GLN A 15 -12.92 -0.64 -2.84
C GLN A 15 -12.53 -1.08 -1.42
N TYR A 16 -12.51 -0.15 -0.49
CA TYR A 16 -12.11 -0.35 0.91
C TYR A 16 -13.28 -0.22 1.88
N SER A 17 -14.52 -0.42 1.41
CA SER A 17 -15.70 -0.47 2.28
C SER A 17 -15.67 -1.66 3.24
N ASP A 18 -15.03 -2.76 2.82
CA ASP A 18 -14.69 -3.92 3.64
C ASP A 18 -13.31 -4.49 3.29
N SER A 19 -12.80 -5.38 4.13
CA SER A 19 -11.44 -5.94 3.99
C SER A 19 -11.32 -7.12 3.02
N ARG A 20 -12.40 -7.64 2.42
CA ARG A 20 -12.38 -8.88 1.62
C ARG A 20 -11.41 -8.82 0.44
N ASN A 21 -11.49 -7.76 -0.37
CA ASN A 21 -10.60 -7.58 -1.52
C ASN A 21 -9.15 -7.38 -1.07
N LEU A 22 -8.94 -6.65 0.03
CA LEU A 22 -7.61 -6.44 0.62
C LEU A 22 -7.02 -7.77 1.09
N ASN A 23 -7.78 -8.57 1.83
CA ASN A 23 -7.34 -9.87 2.34
C ASN A 23 -7.00 -10.86 1.21
N THR A 24 -7.81 -10.91 0.13
CA THR A 24 -7.49 -11.72 -1.06
C THR A 24 -6.17 -11.28 -1.69
N ARG A 25 -5.92 -9.97 -1.79
CA ARG A 25 -4.66 -9.47 -2.34
C ARG A 25 -3.46 -9.73 -1.42
N MET A 26 -3.66 -9.71 -0.11
CA MET A 26 -2.58 -10.04 0.83
C MET A 26 -2.24 -11.53 0.80
N SER A 27 -3.23 -12.42 0.71
CA SER A 27 -3.03 -13.85 0.79
C SER A 27 -2.12 -14.41 -0.31
N ILE A 28 -2.14 -13.87 -1.53
CA ILE A 28 -1.25 -14.32 -2.62
C ILE A 28 0.22 -14.02 -2.29
N HIS A 29 0.48 -12.90 -1.60
CA HIS A 29 1.83 -12.56 -1.18
C HIS A 29 2.32 -13.46 -0.05
N GLU A 30 1.46 -13.81 0.90
CA GLU A 30 1.79 -14.74 1.99
C GLU A 30 2.12 -16.13 1.46
N LYS A 31 1.31 -16.63 0.52
CA LYS A 31 1.49 -17.96 -0.06
C LYS A 31 2.72 -18.05 -0.96
N TYR A 32 2.92 -17.09 -1.84
CA TYR A 32 3.78 -17.23 -3.02
C TYR A 32 4.99 -16.31 -3.08
N SER A 33 5.18 -15.37 -2.14
CA SER A 33 6.40 -14.55 -2.11
C SER A 33 7.64 -15.42 -1.89
N VAL A 34 8.66 -15.21 -2.72
CA VAL A 34 9.96 -15.88 -2.56
C VAL A 34 10.74 -15.31 -1.39
N ASN A 35 10.62 -14.03 -1.13
CA ASN A 35 11.25 -13.40 0.03
C ASN A 35 10.45 -13.68 1.31
N LYS A 36 10.93 -14.62 2.11
CA LYS A 36 10.25 -15.09 3.33
C LYS A 36 10.33 -14.10 4.51
N GLN A 37 11.09 -13.02 4.42
CA GLN A 37 11.02 -11.92 5.38
C GLN A 37 9.62 -11.32 5.43
N GLY A 38 8.94 -11.24 4.26
CA GLY A 38 7.65 -10.60 4.10
C GLY A 38 7.76 -9.06 4.05
N PHE A 39 6.96 -8.45 3.17
CA PHE A 39 7.05 -7.01 2.90
C PHE A 39 6.72 -6.16 4.15
N GLY A 40 5.73 -6.55 4.95
CA GLY A 40 5.38 -5.84 6.19
C GLY A 40 6.51 -5.86 7.23
N ASN A 41 7.21 -7.00 7.39
CA ASN A 41 8.37 -7.08 8.28
C ASN A 41 9.53 -6.22 7.79
N TRP A 42 9.76 -6.23 6.47
CA TRP A 42 10.79 -5.41 5.87
C TRP A 42 10.50 -3.91 6.02
N ILE A 43 9.25 -3.47 5.78
CA ILE A 43 8.81 -2.08 6.01
C ILE A 43 9.04 -1.67 7.46
N TYR A 44 8.55 -2.47 8.42
CA TYR A 44 8.70 -2.17 9.85
C TYR A 44 10.16 -2.02 10.26
N GLY A 45 11.03 -2.84 9.69
CA GLY A 45 12.49 -2.75 9.92
C GLY A 45 13.14 -1.47 9.39
N GLN A 46 12.46 -0.68 8.55
CA GLN A 46 12.97 0.61 8.08
C GLN A 46 12.63 1.77 9.03
N TYR A 47 11.67 1.60 9.94
CA TYR A 47 11.27 2.64 10.86
C TYR A 47 12.32 2.87 11.93
N GLN A 48 12.66 4.12 12.17
CA GLN A 48 13.56 4.53 13.24
C GLN A 48 12.75 5.03 14.46
N LEU A 49 12.05 4.10 15.12
CA LEU A 49 11.22 4.43 16.27
C LEU A 49 12.06 4.58 17.53
N ARG A 50 11.81 5.67 18.26
CA ARG A 50 12.49 6.05 19.52
C ARG A 50 11.45 6.25 20.62
N ASP A 51 11.90 6.42 21.86
CA ASP A 51 11.06 6.74 23.00
C ASP A 51 10.36 8.09 22.80
N ASN A 52 9.16 8.23 23.36
CA ASN A 52 8.36 9.44 23.38
C ASN A 52 8.00 10.01 22.00
N MET A 53 7.87 9.17 20.97
CA MET A 53 7.43 9.58 19.65
C MET A 53 5.91 9.64 19.55
N ARG A 54 5.42 10.65 18.85
CA ARG A 54 4.04 10.70 18.37
C ARG A 54 4.01 10.33 16.89
N ILE A 55 3.33 9.24 16.57
CA ILE A 55 3.33 8.62 15.24
C ILE A 55 1.93 8.72 14.64
N LEU A 56 1.84 9.08 13.36
CA LEU A 56 0.62 9.07 12.57
C LEU A 56 0.77 8.08 11.42
N GLU A 57 -0.14 7.11 11.29
CA GLU A 57 -0.27 6.34 10.06
C GLU A 57 -1.53 6.77 9.30
N LEU A 58 -1.33 7.10 8.02
CA LEU A 58 -2.35 7.48 7.06
C LEU A 58 -2.61 6.29 6.12
N GLY A 59 -3.87 5.88 5.98
CA GLY A 59 -4.24 4.72 5.18
C GLY A 59 -3.81 3.40 5.82
N CYS A 60 -4.07 3.22 7.13
CA CYS A 60 -3.66 2.04 7.89
C CYS A 60 -4.40 0.74 7.47
N GLY A 61 -5.52 0.84 6.73
CA GLY A 61 -6.35 -0.30 6.36
C GLY A 61 -6.79 -1.09 7.57
N THR A 62 -6.58 -2.41 7.53
CA THR A 62 -6.88 -3.34 8.64
C THR A 62 -5.88 -3.27 9.81
N GLY A 63 -4.86 -2.42 9.71
CA GLY A 63 -3.82 -2.27 10.75
C GLY A 63 -2.85 -3.45 10.84
N ASP A 64 -2.73 -4.27 9.80
CA ASP A 64 -1.90 -5.48 9.83
C ASP A 64 -0.42 -5.18 10.03
N MET A 65 0.03 -3.99 9.63
CA MET A 65 1.37 -3.50 9.93
C MET A 65 1.71 -3.58 11.42
N TRP A 66 0.72 -3.37 12.30
CA TRP A 66 0.90 -3.30 13.75
C TRP A 66 0.52 -4.59 14.49
N THR A 67 0.03 -5.61 13.81
CA THR A 67 -0.30 -6.90 14.43
C THR A 67 0.95 -7.53 15.03
N GLY A 68 0.93 -7.78 16.36
CA GLY A 68 2.07 -8.29 17.10
C GLY A 68 3.24 -7.31 17.25
N ARG A 69 3.01 -6.00 16.99
CA ARG A 69 4.04 -4.95 17.08
C ARG A 69 3.63 -3.76 17.94
N ILE A 70 2.38 -3.65 18.34
CA ILE A 70 1.93 -2.58 19.25
C ILE A 70 2.76 -2.61 20.55
N ASP A 71 2.97 -3.77 21.13
CA ASP A 71 3.79 -3.96 22.34
C ASP A 71 5.28 -3.58 22.12
N GLN A 72 5.70 -3.38 20.88
CA GLN A 72 7.05 -2.95 20.53
C GLN A 72 7.16 -1.43 20.37
N LEU A 73 6.06 -0.70 20.49
CA LEU A 73 6.09 0.75 20.57
C LEU A 73 6.95 1.16 21.79
N LYS A 74 7.83 2.12 21.52
CA LYS A 74 8.77 2.55 22.54
C LYS A 74 8.06 3.27 23.68
N PRO A 75 8.64 3.24 24.92
CA PRO A 75 8.05 3.90 26.08
C PRO A 75 7.67 5.36 25.82
N GLY A 76 6.50 5.78 26.29
CA GLY A 76 6.00 7.15 26.12
C GLY A 76 5.54 7.51 24.70
N SER A 77 5.63 6.57 23.74
CA SER A 77 5.18 6.80 22.38
C SER A 77 3.66 6.62 22.23
N SER A 78 3.07 7.29 21.24
CA SER A 78 1.67 7.14 20.87
C SER A 78 1.51 6.98 19.36
N LEU A 79 0.50 6.23 18.94
CA LEU A 79 0.21 5.91 17.54
C LEU A 79 -1.24 6.30 17.21
N VAL A 80 -1.39 7.12 16.19
CA VAL A 80 -2.69 7.38 15.57
C VAL A 80 -2.80 6.52 14.31
N LEU A 81 -3.70 5.54 14.33
CA LEU A 81 -4.06 4.75 13.16
C LEU A 81 -5.21 5.41 12.44
N SER A 82 -5.00 5.82 11.21
CA SER A 82 -6.02 6.51 10.45
C SER A 82 -6.20 5.96 9.04
N ASP A 83 -7.44 6.09 8.54
CA ASP A 83 -7.78 5.74 7.17
C ASP A 83 -8.83 6.73 6.63
N PHE A 84 -8.90 6.88 5.32
CA PHE A 84 -9.96 7.64 4.65
C PHE A 84 -11.31 6.92 4.72
N SER A 85 -11.29 5.58 4.78
CA SER A 85 -12.46 4.73 4.91
C SER A 85 -12.91 4.59 6.36
N GLU A 86 -14.12 5.01 6.67
CA GLU A 86 -14.73 4.79 7.99
C GLU A 86 -14.82 3.28 8.33
N GLY A 87 -15.05 2.43 7.33
CA GLY A 87 -15.09 0.97 7.48
C GLY A 87 -13.75 0.42 8.00
N MET A 88 -12.62 0.85 7.41
CA MET A 88 -11.30 0.46 7.87
C MET A 88 -11.00 0.98 9.28
N VAL A 89 -11.38 2.22 9.59
CA VAL A 89 -11.23 2.77 10.95
C VAL A 89 -12.00 1.97 11.99
N LYS A 90 -13.22 1.50 11.67
CA LYS A 90 -14.00 0.64 12.55
C LYS A 90 -13.32 -0.72 12.77
N GLU A 91 -12.81 -1.32 11.70
CA GLU A 91 -12.13 -2.61 11.75
C GLU A 91 -10.84 -2.55 12.59
N VAL A 92 -9.97 -1.59 12.31
CA VAL A 92 -8.71 -1.43 13.05
C VAL A 92 -8.94 -1.07 14.52
N ARG A 93 -9.97 -0.28 14.82
CA ARG A 93 -10.39 0.01 16.20
C ARG A 93 -10.80 -1.25 16.94
N THR A 94 -11.58 -2.13 16.33
CA THR A 94 -11.98 -3.40 16.94
C THR A 94 -10.77 -4.27 17.28
N LYS A 95 -9.73 -4.23 16.44
CA LYS A 95 -8.52 -5.04 16.58
C LYS A 95 -7.61 -4.55 17.72
N PHE A 96 -7.51 -3.23 17.93
CA PHE A 96 -6.51 -2.62 18.84
C PHE A 96 -7.12 -1.73 19.94
N SER A 97 -8.43 -1.78 20.19
CA SER A 97 -9.10 -0.86 21.14
C SER A 97 -8.64 -0.99 22.59
N ALA A 98 -8.01 -2.10 22.95
CA ALA A 98 -7.51 -2.32 24.32
C ALA A 98 -6.17 -1.64 24.58
N ASP A 99 -5.47 -1.13 23.58
CA ASP A 99 -4.15 -0.55 23.75
C ASP A 99 -4.22 0.97 24.02
N PRO A 100 -3.76 1.43 25.18
CA PRO A 100 -3.85 2.85 25.57
C PRO A 100 -2.92 3.77 24.75
N GLN A 101 -1.94 3.21 24.04
CA GLN A 101 -1.00 3.99 23.21
C GLN A 101 -1.58 4.26 21.81
N VAL A 102 -2.70 3.63 21.44
CA VAL A 102 -3.28 3.69 20.09
C VAL A 102 -4.57 4.47 20.08
N SER A 103 -4.69 5.40 19.16
CA SER A 103 -5.93 6.09 18.84
C SER A 103 -6.34 5.86 17.38
N PHE A 104 -7.61 6.10 17.04
CA PHE A 104 -8.18 5.75 15.74
C PHE A 104 -8.98 6.92 15.21
N GLU A 105 -8.66 7.38 13.99
CA GLU A 105 -9.31 8.54 13.39
C GLU A 105 -9.59 8.33 11.90
N GLN A 106 -10.68 8.91 11.41
CA GLN A 106 -10.89 9.01 9.97
C GLN A 106 -10.20 10.28 9.47
N ILE A 107 -9.16 10.14 8.65
CA ILE A 107 -8.38 11.27 8.14
C ILE A 107 -8.27 11.22 6.61
N ASN A 108 -8.52 12.38 5.99
CA ASN A 108 -8.12 12.64 4.62
C ASN A 108 -6.71 13.25 4.64
N ILE A 109 -5.73 12.61 4.01
CA ILE A 109 -4.36 13.12 3.89
C ILE A 109 -4.29 14.54 3.30
N GLU A 110 -5.26 14.94 2.47
CA GLU A 110 -5.33 16.26 1.86
C GLU A 110 -5.73 17.37 2.85
N GLU A 111 -6.17 17.01 4.07
CA GLU A 111 -6.60 17.90 5.15
C GLU A 111 -6.43 17.19 6.50
N ILE A 112 -5.21 17.20 7.04
CA ILE A 112 -4.89 16.51 8.29
C ILE A 112 -5.30 17.39 9.48
N PRO A 113 -6.21 16.92 10.40
CA PRO A 113 -6.81 17.75 11.45
C PRO A 113 -5.90 17.91 12.68
N TYR A 114 -4.64 18.21 12.44
CA TYR A 114 -3.63 18.42 13.49
C TYR A 114 -2.84 19.68 13.21
N GLU A 115 -2.37 20.32 14.26
CA GLU A 115 -1.49 21.48 14.18
C GLU A 115 -0.15 21.14 13.50
N ALA A 116 0.53 22.17 13.01
CA ALA A 116 1.88 22.02 12.48
C ALA A 116 2.82 21.42 13.54
N GLU A 117 3.80 20.62 13.09
CA GLU A 117 4.83 20.04 13.97
C GLU A 117 4.25 19.15 15.11
N SER A 118 3.19 18.39 14.82
CA SER A 118 2.51 17.53 15.79
C SER A 118 3.12 16.13 15.91
N PHE A 119 3.80 15.61 14.88
CA PHE A 119 4.25 14.23 14.80
C PHE A 119 5.75 14.09 14.57
N ASP A 120 6.36 13.14 15.26
CA ASP A 120 7.76 12.76 15.07
C ASP A 120 7.96 11.85 13.85
N ALA A 121 6.93 11.06 13.53
CA ALA A 121 6.90 10.23 12.33
C ALA A 121 5.50 10.23 11.70
N VAL A 122 5.45 10.28 10.37
CA VAL A 122 4.24 10.03 9.57
C VAL A 122 4.51 8.84 8.65
N ILE A 123 3.55 7.94 8.54
CA ILE A 123 3.62 6.72 7.75
C ILE A 123 2.47 6.71 6.74
N ALA A 124 2.76 6.40 5.48
CA ALA A 124 1.76 6.29 4.41
C ALA A 124 2.12 5.13 3.45
N ASN A 125 1.89 3.89 3.90
CA ASN A 125 2.27 2.71 3.12
C ASN A 125 1.19 2.30 2.14
N MET A 126 1.56 2.08 0.88
CA MET A 126 0.70 1.52 -0.17
C MET A 126 -0.62 2.30 -0.36
N MET A 127 -0.59 3.64 -0.20
CA MET A 127 -1.80 4.46 -0.29
C MET A 127 -1.65 5.76 -1.12
N LEU A 128 -0.45 6.31 -1.28
CA LEU A 128 -0.26 7.63 -1.94
C LEU A 128 -0.75 7.66 -3.39
N TYR A 129 -0.71 6.56 -4.09
CA TYR A 129 -1.23 6.45 -5.46
C TYR A 129 -2.76 6.55 -5.55
N HIS A 130 -3.46 6.52 -4.41
CA HIS A 130 -4.91 6.76 -4.32
C HIS A 130 -5.27 8.23 -4.07
N VAL A 131 -4.29 9.09 -3.82
CA VAL A 131 -4.52 10.49 -3.45
C VAL A 131 -4.71 11.36 -4.70
N PRO A 132 -5.90 11.95 -4.91
CA PRO A 132 -6.17 12.77 -6.10
C PRO A 132 -5.33 14.06 -6.15
N ARG A 133 -5.17 14.72 -5.01
CA ARG A 133 -4.39 15.97 -4.87
C ARG A 133 -3.10 15.67 -4.09
N LEU A 134 -2.23 14.84 -4.69
CA LEU A 134 -1.04 14.30 -4.02
C LEU A 134 -0.15 15.39 -3.41
N HIS A 135 0.15 16.46 -4.16
CA HIS A 135 0.99 17.55 -3.66
C HIS A 135 0.38 18.26 -2.44
N GLN A 136 -0.96 18.39 -2.39
CA GLN A 136 -1.63 18.92 -1.20
C GLN A 136 -1.47 17.96 -0.01
N GLY A 137 -1.67 16.66 -0.22
CA GLY A 137 -1.46 15.67 0.84
C GLY A 137 -0.02 15.68 1.36
N LEU A 138 0.97 15.75 0.47
CA LEU A 138 2.39 15.84 0.87
C LEU A 138 2.72 17.14 1.61
N ALA A 139 2.11 18.26 1.22
CA ALA A 139 2.25 19.53 1.95
C ALA A 139 1.66 19.43 3.38
N GLU A 140 0.52 18.76 3.55
CA GLU A 140 -0.08 18.51 4.86
C GLU A 140 0.80 17.58 5.72
N VAL A 141 1.34 16.49 5.12
CA VAL A 141 2.32 15.62 5.81
C VAL A 141 3.52 16.44 6.27
N TYR A 142 4.09 17.27 5.39
CA TYR A 142 5.21 18.14 5.75
C TYR A 142 4.84 19.12 6.87
N ARG A 143 3.64 19.71 6.82
CA ARG A 143 3.16 20.65 7.83
C ARG A 143 3.08 20.02 9.21
N VAL A 144 2.49 18.81 9.33
CA VAL A 144 2.29 18.16 10.63
C VAL A 144 3.52 17.46 11.17
N LEU A 145 4.54 17.20 10.34
CA LEU A 145 5.83 16.68 10.79
C LEU A 145 6.61 17.73 11.58
N LYS A 146 7.19 17.33 12.69
CA LYS A 146 8.16 18.12 13.45
C LYS A 146 9.44 18.33 12.66
N LYS A 147 10.23 19.33 13.04
CA LYS A 147 11.63 19.44 12.59
C LYS A 147 12.35 18.13 12.96
N GLU A 148 13.19 17.63 12.05
CA GLU A 148 13.86 16.33 12.18
C GLU A 148 12.90 15.11 12.23
N GLY A 149 11.62 15.30 11.97
CA GLY A 149 10.64 14.23 11.82
C GLY A 149 10.84 13.45 10.51
N ALA A 150 10.43 12.18 10.50
CA ALA A 150 10.57 11.30 9.34
C ALA A 150 9.22 10.95 8.72
N PHE A 151 9.17 10.97 7.38
CA PHE A 151 8.05 10.46 6.60
C PHE A 151 8.44 9.16 5.91
N TYR A 152 7.66 8.11 6.14
CA TYR A 152 7.85 6.78 5.57
C TYR A 152 6.71 6.47 4.60
N CYS A 153 7.02 6.19 3.34
CA CYS A 153 5.99 5.82 2.38
C CYS A 153 6.45 4.68 1.45
N ALA A 154 5.82 3.52 1.62
CA ALA A 154 6.03 2.38 0.75
C ALA A 154 5.10 2.44 -0.46
N THR A 155 5.59 1.98 -1.61
CA THR A 155 4.82 1.90 -2.85
C THR A 155 5.36 0.78 -3.75
N PHE A 156 4.67 0.56 -4.87
CA PHE A 156 5.10 -0.35 -5.92
C PHE A 156 5.74 0.41 -7.09
N GLY A 157 6.47 -0.33 -7.92
CA GLY A 157 7.02 0.16 -9.17
C GLY A 157 6.20 -0.24 -10.39
N GLU A 158 6.53 0.36 -11.50
CA GLU A 158 5.80 0.20 -12.78
C GLU A 158 6.11 -1.12 -13.49
N ASN A 159 7.20 -1.82 -13.11
CA ASN A 159 7.67 -3.04 -13.78
C ASN A 159 7.31 -4.33 -13.02
N GLY A 160 6.49 -4.24 -11.98
CA GLY A 160 6.09 -5.37 -11.13
C GLY A 160 4.89 -6.16 -11.66
N ILE A 161 4.05 -6.59 -10.73
CA ILE A 161 2.92 -7.49 -10.94
C ILE A 161 1.99 -6.98 -12.04
N GLN A 162 1.54 -5.73 -11.97
CA GLN A 162 0.54 -5.17 -12.87
C GLN A 162 1.02 -5.20 -14.33
N ARG A 163 2.29 -4.84 -14.57
CA ARG A 163 2.88 -4.91 -15.92
C ARG A 163 2.98 -6.34 -16.42
N CYS A 164 3.35 -7.28 -15.55
CA CYS A 164 3.39 -8.69 -15.89
C CYS A 164 2.01 -9.20 -16.29
N LEU A 165 0.98 -8.93 -15.48
CA LEU A 165 -0.39 -9.32 -15.77
C LEU A 165 -0.92 -8.68 -17.06
N THR A 166 -0.74 -7.37 -17.26
CA THR A 166 -1.16 -6.66 -18.47
C THR A 166 -0.53 -7.26 -19.72
N ARG A 167 0.75 -7.67 -19.66
CA ARG A 167 1.43 -8.31 -20.79
C ARG A 167 0.80 -9.66 -21.13
N HIS A 168 0.50 -10.50 -20.16
CA HIS A 168 -0.14 -11.79 -20.38
C HIS A 168 -1.56 -11.65 -20.90
N LEU A 169 -2.27 -10.59 -20.48
CA LEU A 169 -3.67 -10.36 -20.82
C LEU A 169 -3.87 -9.40 -21.99
N ALA A 170 -2.83 -9.02 -22.70
CA ALA A 170 -2.91 -8.07 -23.83
C ALA A 170 -3.89 -8.53 -24.93
N GLY A 171 -4.01 -9.86 -25.19
CA GLY A 171 -4.94 -10.44 -26.17
C GLY A 171 -6.42 -10.40 -25.75
N TYR A 172 -6.71 -10.08 -24.48
CA TYR A 172 -8.08 -10.07 -23.94
C TYR A 172 -8.65 -8.65 -23.75
N GLY A 173 -7.94 -7.62 -24.19
CA GLY A 173 -8.36 -6.22 -24.01
C GLY A 173 -8.38 -5.76 -22.55
N VAL A 174 -7.68 -6.49 -21.67
CA VAL A 174 -7.53 -6.16 -20.25
C VAL A 174 -6.45 -5.11 -20.09
N SER A 175 -6.73 -4.06 -19.33
CA SER A 175 -5.72 -3.11 -18.88
C SER A 175 -5.79 -2.97 -17.36
N ILE A 176 -4.76 -3.49 -16.69
CA ILE A 176 -4.54 -3.25 -15.27
C ILE A 176 -3.68 -1.99 -15.21
N ASN A 177 -4.33 -0.83 -15.19
CA ASN A 177 -3.62 0.44 -15.16
C ASN A 177 -2.87 0.58 -13.85
N VAL A 178 -1.55 0.66 -13.93
CA VAL A 178 -0.74 1.22 -12.86
C VAL A 178 -1.03 2.71 -12.85
N SER A 179 -1.59 3.23 -11.77
CA SER A 179 -1.69 4.67 -11.62
C SER A 179 -0.28 5.25 -11.57
N GLY A 180 0.10 6.00 -12.59
CA GLY A 180 1.37 6.72 -12.61
C GLY A 180 1.44 7.90 -11.64
N SER A 181 0.46 8.06 -10.74
CA SER A 181 0.41 9.20 -9.81
C SER A 181 1.52 9.14 -8.75
N PHE A 182 1.85 7.96 -8.24
CA PHE A 182 2.94 7.75 -7.29
C PHE A 182 3.49 6.33 -7.36
N THR A 183 4.70 6.17 -7.89
CA THR A 183 5.39 4.89 -8.08
C THR A 183 6.83 4.99 -7.61
N LEU A 184 7.58 3.89 -7.61
CA LEU A 184 9.02 3.92 -7.34
C LEU A 184 9.82 4.70 -8.39
N GLN A 185 9.26 4.88 -9.61
CA GLN A 185 9.91 5.60 -10.70
C GLN A 185 9.81 7.12 -10.52
N ASN A 186 8.64 7.65 -10.17
CA ASN A 186 8.39 9.10 -10.09
C ASN A 186 8.35 9.65 -8.65
N GLY A 187 8.09 8.79 -7.66
CA GLY A 187 7.88 9.21 -6.27
C GLY A 187 9.05 9.97 -5.67
N GLY A 188 10.28 9.61 -6.05
CA GLY A 188 11.48 10.31 -5.55
C GLY A 188 11.57 11.77 -6.01
N GLU A 189 11.17 12.09 -7.24
CA GLU A 189 11.12 13.47 -7.75
C GLU A 189 10.01 14.26 -7.06
N ILE A 190 8.80 13.68 -7.00
CA ILE A 190 7.64 14.28 -6.34
C ILE A 190 7.96 14.62 -4.87
N LEU A 191 8.58 13.69 -4.15
CA LEU A 191 8.92 13.90 -2.73
C LEU A 191 9.97 14.99 -2.52
N ARG A 192 10.94 15.14 -3.43
CA ARG A 192 11.97 16.20 -3.35
C ARG A 192 11.41 17.61 -3.52
N GLU A 193 10.20 17.78 -4.04
CA GLU A 193 9.53 19.08 -4.07
C GLU A 193 9.07 19.53 -2.67
N HIS A 194 8.95 18.59 -1.72
CA HIS A 194 8.45 18.85 -0.37
C HIS A 194 9.49 18.61 0.73
N PHE A 195 10.41 17.65 0.55
CA PHE A 195 11.34 17.21 1.57
C PHE A 195 12.78 17.44 1.15
N SER A 196 13.62 17.88 2.12
CA SER A 196 15.03 18.19 1.85
C SER A 196 15.89 16.95 1.61
N LYS A 197 15.54 15.82 2.26
CA LYS A 197 16.22 14.54 2.08
C LYS A 197 15.21 13.47 1.74
N VAL A 198 15.47 12.75 0.66
CA VAL A 198 14.64 11.64 0.16
C VAL A 198 15.55 10.47 -0.17
N ARG A 199 15.40 9.38 0.56
CA ARG A 199 16.12 8.12 0.33
C ARG A 199 15.14 7.05 -0.11
N ARG A 200 15.46 6.33 -1.19
CA ARG A 200 14.74 5.14 -1.64
C ARG A 200 15.45 3.88 -1.15
N THR A 201 14.69 2.87 -0.79
CA THR A 201 15.16 1.52 -0.53
C THR A 201 14.21 0.52 -1.20
N ASP A 202 14.76 -0.54 -1.80
CA ASP A 202 14.01 -1.50 -2.60
C ASP A 202 13.86 -2.83 -1.85
N TYR A 203 12.68 -3.44 -2.00
CA TYR A 203 12.37 -4.77 -1.48
C TYR A 203 12.42 -5.78 -2.63
N MET A 204 13.44 -6.62 -2.62
CA MET A 204 13.63 -7.63 -3.65
C MET A 204 12.74 -8.84 -3.39
N ASP A 205 11.78 -9.10 -4.28
CA ASP A 205 10.82 -10.20 -4.16
C ASP A 205 10.21 -10.57 -5.53
N ALA A 206 9.58 -11.74 -5.59
CA ALA A 206 8.75 -12.21 -6.69
C ALA A 206 7.65 -13.13 -6.14
N LEU A 207 6.64 -13.44 -6.94
CA LEU A 207 5.70 -14.52 -6.66
C LEU A 207 6.05 -15.74 -7.50
N GLU A 208 6.11 -16.90 -6.89
CA GLU A 208 6.15 -18.22 -7.54
C GLU A 208 4.81 -18.91 -7.31
N VAL A 209 3.84 -18.61 -8.19
CA VAL A 209 2.46 -19.09 -8.04
C VAL A 209 2.34 -20.51 -8.59
N THR A 210 1.94 -21.45 -7.74
CA THR A 210 1.71 -22.85 -8.09
C THR A 210 0.25 -23.16 -8.37
N ASP A 211 -0.68 -22.45 -7.71
CA ASP A 211 -2.12 -22.57 -7.94
C ASP A 211 -2.65 -21.42 -8.80
N THR A 212 -3.05 -21.75 -10.02
CA THR A 212 -3.59 -20.77 -10.97
C THR A 212 -4.88 -20.14 -10.48
N GLN A 213 -5.70 -20.88 -9.72
CA GLN A 213 -6.96 -20.34 -9.18
C GLN A 213 -6.72 -19.19 -8.21
N ASP A 214 -5.72 -19.28 -7.33
CA ASP A 214 -5.35 -18.18 -6.43
C ASP A 214 -4.97 -16.91 -7.21
N LEU A 215 -4.27 -17.05 -8.35
CA LEU A 215 -3.93 -15.92 -9.21
C LEU A 215 -5.18 -15.31 -9.88
N VAL A 216 -6.11 -16.17 -10.32
CA VAL A 216 -7.39 -15.71 -10.90
C VAL A 216 -8.18 -14.88 -9.86
N GLU A 217 -8.31 -15.38 -8.63
CA GLU A 217 -9.01 -14.64 -7.57
C GLU A 217 -8.30 -13.32 -7.23
N TYR A 218 -6.96 -13.33 -7.20
CA TYR A 218 -6.18 -12.10 -7.04
C TYR A 218 -6.48 -11.07 -8.13
N ILE A 219 -6.50 -11.48 -9.40
CA ILE A 219 -6.81 -10.60 -10.54
C ILE A 219 -8.22 -10.03 -10.40
N TYR A 220 -9.21 -10.87 -10.06
CA TYR A 220 -10.59 -10.43 -9.87
C TYR A 220 -10.76 -9.47 -8.67
N SER A 221 -9.95 -9.62 -7.62
CA SER A 221 -9.96 -8.67 -6.50
C SER A 221 -9.57 -7.23 -6.89
N MET A 222 -8.96 -7.07 -8.07
CA MET A 222 -8.58 -5.76 -8.63
C MET A 222 -9.62 -5.20 -9.62
N ALA A 223 -10.75 -5.89 -9.85
CA ALA A 223 -11.73 -5.50 -10.88
C ALA A 223 -12.32 -4.09 -10.69
N SER A 224 -12.41 -3.61 -9.43
CA SER A 224 -12.92 -2.26 -9.12
C SER A 224 -11.94 -1.14 -9.49
N ILE A 225 -10.63 -1.43 -9.52
CA ILE A 225 -9.55 -0.48 -9.80
C ILE A 225 -8.91 -0.69 -11.18
N GLY A 226 -9.10 -1.86 -11.80
CA GLY A 226 -8.65 -2.20 -13.13
C GLY A 226 -9.81 -2.37 -14.11
N ASN A 227 -9.50 -2.35 -15.41
CA ASN A 227 -10.46 -2.74 -16.43
C ASN A 227 -10.17 -4.18 -16.88
N LEU A 228 -10.95 -5.13 -16.37
CA LEU A 228 -10.86 -6.53 -16.77
C LEU A 228 -11.64 -6.83 -18.05
N GLY A 229 -12.34 -5.83 -18.63
CA GLY A 229 -13.18 -6.05 -19.81
C GLY A 229 -14.24 -7.13 -19.57
N ASN A 230 -14.42 -8.01 -20.56
CA ASN A 230 -15.34 -9.14 -20.47
C ASN A 230 -14.61 -10.49 -20.24
N VAL A 231 -13.34 -10.47 -19.83
CA VAL A 231 -12.57 -11.69 -19.62
C VAL A 231 -13.19 -12.51 -18.48
N THR A 232 -13.43 -13.77 -18.72
CA THR A 232 -13.99 -14.72 -17.76
C THR A 232 -12.90 -15.33 -16.86
N LYS A 233 -13.28 -15.86 -15.71
CA LYS A 233 -12.35 -16.59 -14.83
C LYS A 233 -11.72 -17.78 -15.55
N ASP A 234 -12.49 -18.50 -16.39
CA ASP A 234 -12.00 -19.65 -17.14
C ASP A 234 -10.97 -19.25 -18.21
N GLU A 235 -11.14 -18.10 -18.83
CA GLU A 235 -10.14 -17.57 -19.78
C GLU A 235 -8.86 -17.15 -19.06
N LEU A 236 -8.96 -16.47 -17.93
CA LEU A 236 -7.80 -16.15 -17.10
C LEU A 236 -7.08 -17.42 -16.63
N TYR A 237 -7.84 -18.41 -16.15
CA TYR A 237 -7.28 -19.67 -15.71
C TYR A 237 -6.48 -20.34 -16.84
N ARG A 238 -7.08 -20.51 -18.03
CA ARG A 238 -6.41 -21.10 -19.19
C ARG A 238 -5.17 -20.32 -19.61
N CYS A 239 -5.25 -18.99 -19.61
CA CYS A 239 -4.13 -18.12 -19.98
C CYS A 239 -2.92 -18.32 -19.06
N PHE A 240 -3.16 -18.30 -17.74
CA PHE A 240 -2.07 -18.39 -16.77
C PHE A 240 -1.63 -19.83 -16.51
N ASP A 241 -2.52 -20.82 -16.62
CA ASP A 241 -2.13 -22.23 -16.51
C ASP A 241 -1.20 -22.65 -17.64
N ALA A 242 -1.44 -22.14 -18.85
CA ALA A 242 -0.53 -22.31 -20.00
C ALA A 242 0.81 -21.54 -19.86
N ALA A 243 0.90 -20.58 -18.97
CA ALA A 243 2.13 -19.82 -18.71
C ALA A 243 3.04 -20.45 -17.63
N LYS A 244 2.63 -21.56 -17.03
CA LYS A 244 3.47 -22.32 -16.09
C LYS A 244 4.76 -22.83 -16.72
N ASP A 245 5.84 -22.74 -15.98
CA ASP A 245 7.12 -23.34 -16.36
C ASP A 245 7.09 -24.87 -16.20
N SER A 246 8.22 -25.53 -16.51
CA SER A 246 8.35 -27.00 -16.39
C SER A 246 8.19 -27.53 -14.95
N ARG A 247 8.23 -26.68 -13.95
CA ARG A 247 8.00 -27.00 -12.54
C ARG A 247 6.54 -26.76 -12.11
N GLY A 248 5.68 -26.29 -13.02
CA GLY A 248 4.30 -25.93 -12.73
C GLY A 248 4.17 -24.59 -12.03
N ILE A 249 5.13 -23.66 -12.20
CA ILE A 249 5.19 -22.37 -11.52
C ILE A 249 4.93 -21.23 -12.50
N ILE A 250 4.10 -20.28 -12.10
CA ILE A 250 3.94 -18.98 -12.76
C ILE A 250 4.81 -17.98 -12.02
N HIS A 251 5.85 -17.49 -12.67
CA HIS A 251 6.76 -16.52 -12.09
C HIS A 251 6.28 -15.08 -12.37
N ILE A 252 6.00 -14.32 -11.29
CA ILE A 252 5.51 -12.93 -11.38
C ILE A 252 6.48 -12.02 -10.62
N PRO A 253 7.16 -11.08 -11.30
CA PRO A 253 8.07 -10.15 -10.65
C PRO A 253 7.31 -9.19 -9.75
N LYS A 254 7.89 -8.85 -8.59
CA LYS A 254 7.44 -7.76 -7.71
C LYS A 254 8.47 -6.64 -7.77
N GLU A 255 7.98 -5.43 -7.85
CA GLU A 255 8.79 -4.22 -7.73
C GLU A 255 8.20 -3.37 -6.61
N TYR A 256 8.73 -3.53 -5.40
CA TYR A 256 8.27 -2.88 -4.18
C TYR A 256 9.42 -2.16 -3.50
N GLY A 257 9.12 -1.10 -2.78
CA GLY A 257 10.10 -0.34 -2.04
C GLY A 257 9.47 0.73 -1.18
N MET A 258 10.32 1.54 -0.58
CA MET A 258 9.94 2.62 0.31
C MET A 258 10.80 3.85 0.07
N PHE A 259 10.18 5.01 0.21
CA PHE A 259 10.89 6.26 0.41
C PHE A 259 10.88 6.63 1.89
N ILE A 260 12.00 7.16 2.35
CA ILE A 260 12.18 7.72 3.68
C ILE A 260 12.61 9.17 3.49
N CYS A 261 11.81 10.08 4.03
CA CYS A 261 12.01 11.52 3.87
C CYS A 261 12.24 12.17 5.23
N GLU A 262 13.12 13.17 5.27
CA GLU A 262 13.35 13.99 6.46
C GLU A 262 12.92 15.44 6.16
N LYS A 263 12.27 16.06 7.14
CA LYS A 263 11.86 17.47 7.07
C LYS A 263 13.03 18.41 7.23
#